data_3147cd52a81f5cfbdc847c0c9aa54ec3
#
_entry.id   3147cd52a81f5cfbdc847c0c9aa54ec3
#
_cell.length_a   1.000
_cell.length_b   1.000
_cell.length_c   1.000
_cell.angle_alpha   90.00
_cell.angle_beta   90.00
_cell.angle_gamma   90.00
#
_symmetry.space_group_name_H-M   'P 1'
#
loop_
_entity.id
_entity.type
_entity.pdbx_description
1 polymer ?
#
loop_
_entity_poly.entity_id
_entity_poly.type
_entity_poly.pdbx_seq_one_letter_code
_entity_poly.pdbx_strand_id
1 'polypeptide(L)'
;MRVIKIDVERKDIYETDIENSLHSFYQTIGNGCELIETATILPSKTKANYGDVIYVDEECFMRVGDVKGFFSINGGGTFANNGIIVGSVLTDDGVVSSDCTWDLNTIRDYISFHDKP
;
A
#
# COMPACT_ATOMS: atom_id res chain seq x y z
N MET A 1 -7.80 0.87 -12.30
CA MET A 1 -7.03 1.84 -11.52
C MET A 1 -5.63 1.29 -11.26
N ARG A 2 -4.63 2.08 -11.57
CA ARG A 2 -3.23 1.70 -11.34
C ARG A 2 -2.87 1.79 -9.86
N VAL A 3 -2.37 0.71 -9.29
CA VAL A 3 -1.84 0.67 -7.93
C VAL A 3 -0.47 -0.01 -7.94
N ILE A 4 0.28 0.15 -6.87
CA ILE A 4 1.53 -0.58 -6.66
C ILE A 4 1.31 -1.51 -5.47
N LYS A 5 1.56 -2.82 -5.68
CA LYS A 5 1.50 -3.80 -4.61
C LYS A 5 2.89 -3.99 -4.00
N ILE A 6 2.93 -3.98 -2.67
CA ILE A 6 4.10 -4.33 -1.88
C ILE A 6 3.91 -5.78 -1.44
N ASP A 7 4.70 -6.69 -2.01
CA ASP A 7 4.54 -8.13 -1.83
C ASP A 7 5.70 -8.67 -0.98
N VAL A 8 5.42 -8.97 0.28
CA VAL A 8 6.45 -9.39 1.24
C VAL A 8 6.93 -10.83 1.01
N GLU A 9 6.10 -11.70 0.41
CA GLU A 9 6.53 -13.07 0.09
C GLU A 9 7.55 -13.07 -1.05
N ARG A 10 7.31 -12.26 -2.07
CA ARG A 10 8.22 -12.11 -3.21
C ARG A 10 9.37 -11.16 -2.91
N LYS A 11 9.27 -10.38 -1.84
CA LYS A 11 10.20 -9.28 -1.53
C LYS A 11 10.37 -8.35 -2.73
N ASP A 12 9.26 -7.98 -3.31
CA ASP A 12 9.21 -7.15 -4.51
C ASP A 12 7.98 -6.24 -4.50
N ILE A 13 8.05 -5.21 -5.34
CA ILE A 13 6.92 -4.33 -5.60
C ILE A 13 6.62 -4.36 -7.09
N TYR A 14 5.33 -4.25 -7.44
CA TYR A 14 4.93 -4.23 -8.84
C TYR A 14 3.63 -3.48 -9.05
N GLU A 15 3.46 -2.99 -10.26
CA GLU A 15 2.22 -2.35 -10.68
C GLU A 15 1.16 -3.38 -11.00
N THR A 16 -0.08 -3.06 -10.68
CA THR A 16 -1.23 -3.84 -11.11
C THR A 16 -2.43 -2.93 -11.29
N ASP A 17 -3.40 -3.37 -12.09
CA ASP A 17 -4.66 -2.68 -12.27
C ASP A 17 -5.75 -3.39 -11.48
N ILE A 18 -6.51 -2.62 -10.71
CA ILE A 18 -7.61 -3.15 -9.91
C ILE A 18 -8.83 -2.25 -10.03
N GLU A 19 -9.98 -2.75 -9.63
CA GLU A 19 -11.17 -1.92 -9.49
C GLU A 19 -10.98 -0.94 -8.31
N ASN A 20 -11.57 0.23 -8.43
CA ASN A 20 -11.58 1.22 -7.36
C ASN A 20 -12.66 0.87 -6.35
N SER A 21 -12.40 -0.10 -5.49
CA SER A 21 -13.31 -0.57 -4.45
C SER A 21 -12.54 -1.09 -3.25
N LEU A 22 -13.15 -1.01 -2.06
CA LEU A 22 -12.56 -1.59 -0.86
C LEU A 22 -12.31 -3.10 -1.01
N HIS A 23 -13.25 -3.79 -1.65
CA HIS A 23 -13.12 -5.24 -1.88
C HIS A 23 -11.85 -5.56 -2.68
N SER A 24 -11.57 -4.80 -3.74
CA SER A 24 -10.35 -4.96 -4.54
C SER A 24 -9.10 -4.67 -3.71
N PHE A 25 -9.14 -3.67 -2.83
CA PHE A 25 -8.02 -3.36 -1.93
C PHE A 25 -7.76 -4.52 -0.98
N TYR A 26 -8.80 -5.08 -0.37
CA TYR A 26 -8.67 -6.24 0.51
C TYR A 26 -8.10 -7.45 -0.21
N GLN A 27 -8.59 -7.75 -1.40
CA GLN A 27 -8.10 -8.88 -2.20
C GLN A 27 -6.64 -8.69 -2.61
N THR A 28 -6.24 -7.48 -2.98
CA THR A 28 -4.87 -7.18 -3.41
C THR A 28 -3.89 -7.30 -2.25
N ILE A 29 -4.24 -6.79 -1.08
CA ILE A 29 -3.44 -6.98 0.13
C ILE A 29 -3.38 -8.47 0.49
N GLY A 30 -4.52 -9.17 0.43
CA GLY A 30 -4.59 -10.60 0.68
C GLY A 30 -4.52 -10.97 2.16
N ASN A 31 -4.19 -12.23 2.44
CA ASN A 31 -4.07 -12.78 3.79
C ASN A 31 -5.30 -12.57 4.67
N GLY A 32 -6.49 -12.60 4.06
CA GLY A 32 -7.74 -12.41 4.80
C GLY A 32 -8.00 -10.99 5.27
N CYS A 33 -7.37 -10.01 4.63
CA CYS A 33 -7.60 -8.59 4.95
C CYS A 33 -9.07 -8.22 4.81
N GLU A 34 -9.63 -7.65 5.85
CA GLU A 34 -11.02 -7.18 5.89
C GLU A 34 -11.14 -5.71 6.29
N LEU A 35 -10.07 -5.13 6.81
CA LEU A 35 -9.99 -3.72 7.19
C LEU A 35 -8.62 -3.19 6.83
N ILE A 36 -8.58 -1.99 6.28
CA ILE A 36 -7.33 -1.32 5.94
C ILE A 36 -7.11 -0.10 6.82
N GLU A 37 -5.84 0.22 7.04
CA GLU A 37 -5.43 1.48 7.66
C GLU A 37 -4.36 2.16 6.81
N THR A 38 -4.23 3.46 6.97
CA THR A 38 -3.19 4.25 6.33
C THR A 38 -1.88 4.07 7.10
N ALA A 39 -0.88 3.48 6.44
CA ALA A 39 0.46 3.39 6.99
C ALA A 39 1.18 4.74 6.88
N THR A 40 1.10 5.36 5.70
CA THR A 40 1.66 6.68 5.44
C THR A 40 1.04 7.28 4.18
N ILE A 41 1.27 8.57 3.98
CA ILE A 41 0.89 9.30 2.77
C ILE A 41 2.16 9.85 2.14
N LEU A 42 2.42 9.47 0.89
CA LEU A 42 3.53 10.00 0.10
C LEU A 42 3.13 11.31 -0.55
N PRO A 43 4.07 12.29 -0.68
CA PRO A 43 3.75 13.54 -1.34
C PRO A 43 3.23 13.35 -2.76
N SER A 44 2.28 14.19 -3.17
CA SER A 44 1.75 14.16 -4.53
C SER A 44 2.84 14.44 -5.57
N LYS A 45 2.82 13.68 -6.68
CA LYS A 45 3.67 13.90 -7.84
C LYS A 45 2.99 14.75 -8.91
N THR A 46 1.70 15.03 -8.77
CA THR A 46 0.94 15.89 -9.67
C THR A 46 0.10 16.87 -8.88
N LYS A 47 -0.25 18.01 -9.51
CA LYS A 47 -1.08 19.03 -8.85
C LYS A 47 -2.50 18.57 -8.58
N ALA A 48 -3.01 17.64 -9.40
CA ALA A 48 -4.36 17.13 -9.26
C ALA A 48 -4.49 16.06 -8.16
N ASN A 49 -3.36 15.52 -7.71
CA ASN A 49 -3.33 14.45 -6.74
C ASN A 49 -3.13 15.01 -5.32
N TYR A 50 -3.92 14.51 -4.36
CA TYR A 50 -3.82 14.89 -2.96
C TYR A 50 -2.59 14.25 -2.29
N GLY A 51 -2.26 13.03 -2.67
CA GLY A 51 -1.12 12.26 -2.19
C GLY A 51 -1.32 10.79 -2.52
N ASP A 52 -0.24 10.02 -2.51
CA ASP A 52 -0.33 8.57 -2.67
C ASP A 52 -0.33 7.92 -1.29
N VAL A 53 -1.35 7.14 -1.01
CA VAL A 53 -1.60 6.53 0.30
C VAL A 53 -1.11 5.10 0.28
N ILE A 54 -0.35 4.72 1.30
CA ILE A 54 0.04 3.33 1.51
C ILE A 54 -0.93 2.73 2.53
N TYR A 55 -1.71 1.74 2.08
CA TYR A 55 -2.65 1.01 2.92
C TYR A 55 -2.07 -0.34 3.31
N VAL A 56 -2.31 -0.73 4.55
CA VAL A 56 -1.97 -2.04 5.11
C VAL A 56 -3.21 -2.64 5.78
N ASP A 57 -3.17 -3.94 6.06
CA ASP A 57 -4.19 -4.59 6.88
C ASP A 57 -4.14 -4.00 8.29
N GLU A 58 -5.24 -3.46 8.77
CA GLU A 58 -5.34 -2.91 10.12
C GLU A 58 -4.96 -3.93 11.19
N GLU A 59 -5.22 -5.21 10.92
CA GLU A 59 -4.95 -6.32 11.85
C GLU A 59 -3.64 -7.05 11.53
N CYS A 60 -2.73 -6.43 10.78
CA CYS A 60 -1.54 -7.12 10.27
C CYS A 60 -0.68 -7.77 11.37
N PHE A 61 -0.53 -7.13 12.53
CA PHE A 61 0.23 -7.68 13.64
C PHE A 61 -0.56 -8.67 14.51
N MET A 62 -1.87 -8.76 14.32
CA MET A 62 -2.74 -9.67 15.08
C MET A 62 -2.89 -11.03 14.41
N ARG A 63 -2.36 -11.21 13.20
CA ARG A 63 -2.45 -12.45 12.42
C ARG A 63 -1.26 -13.36 12.74
N VAL A 64 -1.15 -13.75 14.03
CA VAL A 64 -0.08 -14.63 14.50
C VAL A 64 -0.15 -15.97 13.74
N GLY A 65 0.96 -16.38 13.13
CA GLY A 65 1.05 -17.58 12.32
C GLY A 65 0.77 -17.39 10.84
N ASP A 66 0.15 -16.27 10.45
CA ASP A 66 -0.16 -15.94 9.05
C ASP A 66 0.74 -14.83 8.50
N VAL A 67 1.75 -14.41 9.23
CA VAL A 67 2.69 -13.38 8.78
C VAL A 67 3.67 -14.00 7.78
N LYS A 68 3.68 -13.44 6.56
CA LYS A 68 4.51 -13.93 5.45
C LYS A 68 5.81 -13.14 5.29
N GLY A 69 5.93 -12.03 5.98
CA GLY A 69 7.09 -11.15 5.93
C GLY A 69 6.73 -9.76 6.39
N PHE A 70 7.71 -8.87 6.34
CA PHE A 70 7.56 -7.50 6.81
C PHE A 70 8.15 -6.53 5.78
N PHE A 71 7.65 -5.31 5.77
CA PHE A 71 8.27 -4.23 5.03
C PHE A 71 8.31 -2.96 5.88
N SER A 72 9.22 -2.06 5.53
CA SER A 72 9.29 -0.73 6.12
C SER A 72 9.32 0.32 5.02
N ILE A 73 8.94 1.53 5.38
CA ILE A 73 8.86 2.67 4.47
C ILE A 73 9.88 3.69 4.94
N ASN A 74 10.87 3.98 4.07
CA ASN A 74 11.88 5.01 4.28
C ASN A 74 12.59 4.91 5.64
N GLY A 75 12.91 3.68 6.06
CA GLY A 75 13.61 3.44 7.33
C GLY A 75 12.76 3.57 8.59
N GLY A 76 11.44 3.70 8.45
CA GLY A 76 10.52 3.75 9.58
C GLY A 76 10.24 2.37 10.18
N GLY A 77 9.21 2.27 11.00
CA GLY A 77 8.78 1.01 11.59
C GLY A 77 8.29 0.02 10.53
N THR A 78 8.21 -1.25 10.91
CA THR A 78 7.80 -2.32 10.01
C THR A 78 6.30 -2.57 10.06
N PHE A 79 5.77 -3.03 8.93
CA PHE A 79 4.39 -3.51 8.79
C PHE A 79 4.43 -4.99 8.39
N ALA A 80 3.51 -5.78 8.94
CA ALA A 80 3.40 -7.20 8.62
C ALA A 80 2.56 -7.40 7.37
N ASN A 81 2.97 -8.35 6.53
CA ASN A 81 2.30 -8.72 5.29
C ASN A 81 2.33 -7.62 4.22
N ASN A 82 1.43 -7.72 3.25
CA ASN A 82 1.46 -6.87 2.06
C ASN A 82 0.86 -5.49 2.30
N GLY A 83 1.23 -4.56 1.42
CA GLY A 83 0.60 -3.26 1.33
C GLY A 83 0.23 -2.92 -0.10
N ILE A 84 -0.53 -1.85 -0.28
CA ILE A 84 -0.82 -1.27 -1.58
C ILE A 84 -0.62 0.24 -1.54
N ILE A 85 -0.19 0.79 -2.66
CA ILE A 85 -0.04 2.23 -2.83
C ILE A 85 -1.08 2.70 -3.82
N VAL A 86 -1.96 3.59 -3.38
CA VAL A 86 -3.11 4.07 -4.12
C VAL A 86 -3.07 5.59 -4.16
N GLY A 87 -3.27 6.17 -5.33
CA GLY A 87 -3.38 7.62 -5.45
C GLY A 87 -4.65 8.16 -4.81
N SER A 88 -4.71 9.46 -4.61
CA SER A 88 -5.91 10.12 -4.10
C SER A 88 -6.07 11.49 -4.73
N VAL A 89 -7.31 11.90 -4.98
CA VAL A 89 -7.64 13.22 -5.47
C VAL A 89 -8.70 13.85 -4.60
N LEU A 90 -8.65 15.17 -4.45
CA LEU A 90 -9.67 15.92 -3.76
C LEU A 90 -10.77 16.27 -4.76
N THR A 91 -12.00 15.93 -4.42
CA THR A 91 -13.21 16.26 -5.18
C THR A 91 -14.16 17.08 -4.33
N ASP A 92 -15.26 17.54 -4.91
CA ASP A 92 -16.32 18.25 -4.17
C ASP A 92 -16.93 17.38 -3.07
N ASP A 93 -16.86 16.05 -3.22
CA ASP A 93 -17.38 15.08 -2.25
C ASP A 93 -16.29 14.59 -1.26
N GLY A 94 -15.12 15.17 -1.29
CA GLY A 94 -13.98 14.79 -0.43
C GLY A 94 -12.86 14.09 -1.20
N VAL A 95 -11.99 13.41 -0.47
CA VAL A 95 -10.86 12.69 -1.05
C VAL A 95 -11.32 11.32 -1.53
N VAL A 96 -11.04 11.00 -2.79
CA VAL A 96 -11.35 9.70 -3.39
C VAL A 96 -10.09 9.04 -3.92
N SER A 97 -10.08 7.71 -4.00
CA SER A 97 -8.97 6.94 -4.54
C SER A 97 -8.83 7.12 -6.05
N SER A 98 -7.62 7.14 -6.53
CA SER A 98 -7.27 7.32 -7.93
C SER A 98 -5.99 6.54 -8.26
N ASP A 99 -5.54 6.64 -9.51
CA ASP A 99 -4.29 6.02 -9.94
C ASP A 99 -3.11 6.49 -9.08
N CYS A 100 -2.23 5.55 -8.73
CA CYS A 100 -0.95 5.86 -8.11
C CYS A 100 -0.12 6.75 -9.06
N THR A 101 0.49 7.80 -8.52
CA THR A 101 1.27 8.77 -9.32
C THR A 101 2.77 8.55 -9.23
N TRP A 102 3.23 7.79 -8.26
CA TRP A 102 4.65 7.53 -8.08
C TRP A 102 5.17 6.51 -9.10
N ASP A 103 6.38 6.73 -9.54
CA ASP A 103 7.11 5.80 -10.39
C ASP A 103 7.57 4.58 -9.57
N LEU A 104 7.45 3.40 -10.15
CA LEU A 104 7.81 2.14 -9.50
C LEU A 104 9.28 2.12 -9.03
N ASN A 105 10.19 2.60 -9.88
CA ASN A 105 11.61 2.62 -9.54
C ASN A 105 11.92 3.56 -8.36
N THR A 106 11.21 4.68 -8.28
CA THR A 106 11.36 5.62 -7.15
C THR A 106 10.86 5.00 -5.86
N ILE A 107 9.71 4.31 -5.91
CA ILE A 107 9.14 3.63 -4.74
C ILE A 107 10.08 2.54 -4.22
N ARG A 108 10.78 1.82 -5.10
CA ARG A 108 11.72 0.79 -4.66
C ARG A 108 12.77 1.30 -3.67
N ASP A 109 13.16 2.55 -3.81
CA ASP A 109 14.14 3.17 -2.91
C ASP A 109 13.56 3.46 -1.52
N TYR A 110 12.23 3.49 -1.39
CA TYR A 110 11.56 3.76 -0.12
C TYR A 110 11.17 2.50 0.63
N ILE A 111 11.06 1.36 -0.05
CA ILE A 111 10.55 0.12 0.55
C ILE A 111 11.70 -0.83 0.83
N SER A 112 11.77 -1.32 2.06
CA SER A 112 12.70 -2.36 2.47
C SER A 112 11.94 -3.56 3.00
N PHE A 113 12.42 -4.76 2.69
CA PHE A 113 11.80 -6.01 3.12
C PHE A 113 12.60 -6.62 4.26
N HIS A 114 11.90 -7.21 5.23
CA HIS A 114 12.50 -7.80 6.42
C HIS A 114 11.84 -9.14 6.75
N ASP A 115 12.62 -10.07 7.32
CA ASP A 115 12.10 -11.34 7.81
C ASP A 115 11.60 -11.23 9.26
N LYS A 116 11.93 -10.14 9.94
CA LYS A 116 11.56 -9.86 11.34
C LYS A 116 11.03 -8.43 11.48
N PRO A 117 10.16 -8.19 12.43
CA PRO A 117 9.64 -6.85 12.69
C PRO A 117 10.71 -5.85 13.11
#